data_75db41fb6152eb079f124e8cc965b928
#
_entry.id   75db41fb6152eb079f124e8cc965b928
#
_cell.length_a   1.000
_cell.length_b   1.000
_cell.length_c   1.000
_cell.angle_alpha   90.00
_cell.angle_beta   90.00
_cell.angle_gamma   90.00
#
_symmetry.space_group_name_H-M   'P 1'
#
loop_
_entity.id
_entity.type
_entity.pdbx_description
1 polymer ?
#
loop_
_entity_poly.entity_id
_entity_poly.type
_entity_poly.pdbx_seq_one_letter_code
_entity_poly.pdbx_strand_id
1 'polypeptide(L)'
;MRLMLCFLAVGLAAAEVTVEQVNKAIGLELFADANLWDDDAKAVAGRLNWPQESETTNDASYRLYPKEDYRLFECRPYSCSFLADQNKPTSLSLMFANKGDSVSIGAKDVKDRTKAKARDEQIKDYKKAIAADAKDLEEKLTKLFGKPTLGSMGNAQATREVVRRWNWNGHAFLLAAPKDEYVALRILSVKSADEGGRSRVSDAELFARAKSRVEKRPNGDVILKDIPMVNQGPKGYCVPATWERAMRYMGVPADMYVLAMAGQSGAGGGTSVVAIANGAKAAVTGAYRKIETVSIKVDPGTVDKYIDQGLPIMWAMFSTKEYNEIANGRTKERQGMTDPVAWKKAVADARKGQKPLQPNRNEGHVCMIVGYKKQTGEVAVSDSWGPDYEERWIMGVEATQVSQGTMTIIGF
;
A
#
# COMPACT_ATOMS: atom_id res chain seq x y z
N MET A 1 35.96 -60.55 -28.25
CA MET A 1 35.36 -60.36 -26.95
C MET A 1 35.59 -58.90 -26.52
N ARG A 2 34.62 -58.01 -26.76
CA ARG A 2 34.69 -56.57 -26.38
C ARG A 2 33.98 -56.39 -25.06
N LEU A 3 34.73 -56.01 -24.02
CA LEU A 3 34.16 -55.59 -22.72
C LEU A 3 33.50 -54.23 -22.88
N MET A 4 32.19 -54.18 -22.67
CA MET A 4 31.41 -52.97 -22.61
C MET A 4 31.39 -52.48 -21.16
N LEU A 5 32.19 -51.44 -20.84
CA LEU A 5 32.12 -50.77 -19.52
C LEU A 5 30.86 -49.88 -19.49
N CYS A 6 29.86 -50.31 -18.70
CA CYS A 6 28.75 -49.45 -18.34
C CYS A 6 29.23 -48.48 -17.22
N PHE A 7 29.36 -47.22 -17.53
CA PHE A 7 29.47 -46.16 -16.55
C PHE A 7 28.08 -45.90 -15.95
N LEU A 8 27.85 -46.39 -14.73
CA LEU A 8 26.73 -45.90 -13.90
C LEU A 8 27.06 -44.47 -13.45
N ALA A 9 26.44 -43.50 -14.09
CA ALA A 9 26.40 -42.13 -13.59
C ALA A 9 25.47 -42.10 -12.35
N VAL A 10 26.06 -42.22 -11.17
CA VAL A 10 25.34 -41.90 -9.91
C VAL A 10 25.13 -40.40 -9.89
N GLY A 11 23.96 -39.95 -10.33
CA GLY A 11 23.52 -38.58 -10.13
C GLY A 11 23.35 -38.36 -8.63
N LEU A 12 24.25 -37.61 -8.01
CA LEU A 12 23.98 -37.05 -6.68
C LEU A 12 22.73 -36.19 -6.82
N ALA A 13 21.59 -36.68 -6.31
CA ALA A 13 20.44 -35.83 -6.08
C ALA A 13 20.89 -34.74 -5.08
N ALA A 14 20.83 -33.48 -5.51
CA ALA A 14 21.07 -32.38 -4.59
C ALA A 14 20.10 -32.53 -3.42
N ALA A 15 20.61 -32.48 -2.18
CA ALA A 15 19.77 -32.60 -1.01
C ALA A 15 18.67 -31.52 -1.07
N GLU A 16 17.43 -31.95 -0.86
CA GLU A 16 16.27 -31.04 -0.87
C GLU A 16 16.41 -30.01 0.27
N VAL A 17 16.22 -28.74 -0.05
CA VAL A 17 16.34 -27.64 0.91
C VAL A 17 15.20 -27.75 1.93
N THR A 18 15.55 -27.83 3.22
CA THR A 18 14.58 -28.01 4.31
C THR A 18 13.96 -26.68 4.77
N VAL A 19 12.80 -26.74 5.42
CA VAL A 19 12.12 -25.59 6.06
C VAL A 19 13.07 -24.88 7.03
N GLU A 20 13.80 -25.62 7.86
CA GLU A 20 14.76 -25.06 8.82
C GLU A 20 15.87 -24.27 8.12
N GLN A 21 16.40 -24.76 7.01
CA GLN A 21 17.43 -24.07 6.23
C GLN A 21 16.88 -22.78 5.62
N VAL A 22 15.62 -22.75 5.16
CA VAL A 22 14.99 -21.57 4.60
C VAL A 22 14.72 -20.54 5.70
N ASN A 23 14.12 -20.92 6.82
CA ASN A 23 13.89 -20.03 7.97
C ASN A 23 15.21 -19.45 8.51
N LYS A 24 16.24 -20.27 8.64
CA LYS A 24 17.57 -19.81 9.03
C LYS A 24 18.17 -18.81 8.06
N ALA A 25 18.02 -19.04 6.75
CA ALA A 25 18.53 -18.11 5.73
C ALA A 25 17.74 -16.77 5.73
N ILE A 26 16.42 -16.82 5.94
CA ILE A 26 15.59 -15.63 6.10
C ILE A 26 15.98 -14.88 7.39
N GLY A 27 16.30 -15.60 8.46
CA GLY A 27 16.50 -15.05 9.81
C GLY A 27 15.17 -14.89 10.58
N LEU A 28 14.13 -15.64 10.20
CA LEU A 28 12.79 -15.56 10.75
C LEU A 28 12.05 -16.88 10.57
N GLU A 29 11.25 -17.29 11.55
CA GLU A 29 10.37 -18.47 11.50
C GLU A 29 9.13 -18.20 10.62
N LEU A 30 9.37 -17.99 9.31
CA LEU A 30 8.30 -17.74 8.35
C LEU A 30 7.44 -18.98 8.12
N PHE A 31 8.07 -20.11 7.93
CA PHE A 31 7.44 -21.38 7.60
C PHE A 31 7.36 -22.27 8.84
N ALA A 32 6.15 -22.66 9.26
CA ALA A 32 5.98 -23.73 10.27
C ALA A 32 6.27 -25.11 9.65
N ASP A 33 5.82 -25.28 8.42
CA ASP A 33 6.10 -26.39 7.52
C ASP A 33 6.21 -25.90 6.08
N ALA A 34 6.16 -26.75 5.09
CA ALA A 34 6.28 -26.37 3.68
C ALA A 34 4.98 -25.81 3.05
N ASN A 35 3.94 -25.55 3.84
CA ASN A 35 2.59 -25.25 3.33
C ASN A 35 2.01 -23.90 3.80
N LEU A 36 2.81 -22.83 3.76
CA LEU A 36 2.44 -21.49 4.23
C LEU A 36 1.06 -20.99 3.74
N TRP A 37 0.66 -21.36 2.50
CA TRP A 37 -0.57 -20.88 1.89
C TRP A 37 -1.84 -21.48 2.48
N ASP A 38 -1.71 -22.57 3.27
CA ASP A 38 -2.82 -23.18 4.00
C ASP A 38 -2.83 -22.81 5.51
N ASP A 39 -1.82 -22.04 5.97
CA ASP A 39 -1.75 -21.54 7.33
C ASP A 39 -2.91 -20.56 7.63
N ASP A 40 -3.22 -20.41 8.91
CA ASP A 40 -4.07 -19.32 9.40
C ASP A 40 -3.28 -18.00 9.39
N ALA A 41 -3.78 -16.97 8.73
CA ALA A 41 -3.07 -15.70 8.58
C ALA A 41 -2.77 -15.01 9.92
N LYS A 42 -3.69 -15.10 10.90
CA LYS A 42 -3.46 -14.53 12.26
C LYS A 42 -2.37 -15.32 12.99
N ALA A 43 -2.32 -16.64 12.82
CA ALA A 43 -1.25 -17.45 13.37
C ALA A 43 0.11 -17.12 12.74
N VAL A 44 0.17 -16.93 11.42
CA VAL A 44 1.39 -16.45 10.73
C VAL A 44 1.81 -15.09 11.26
N ALA A 45 0.90 -14.13 11.36
CA ALA A 45 1.18 -12.79 11.89
C ALA A 45 1.70 -12.83 13.34
N GLY A 46 1.10 -13.68 14.18
CA GLY A 46 1.54 -13.88 15.57
C GLY A 46 2.96 -14.47 15.64
N ARG A 47 3.28 -15.47 14.81
CA ARG A 47 4.62 -16.08 14.71
C ARG A 47 5.67 -15.06 14.24
N LEU A 48 5.32 -14.21 13.28
CA LEU A 48 6.19 -13.17 12.75
C LEU A 48 6.27 -11.92 13.65
N ASN A 49 5.34 -11.77 14.59
CA ASN A 49 5.13 -10.53 15.37
C ASN A 49 4.90 -9.29 14.46
N TRP A 50 4.14 -9.48 13.37
CA TRP A 50 3.78 -8.38 12.48
C TRP A 50 2.38 -7.87 12.80
N PRO A 51 2.23 -6.57 13.10
CA PRO A 51 0.95 -5.99 13.48
C PRO A 51 -0.04 -6.01 12.31
N GLN A 52 -1.31 -6.18 12.65
CA GLN A 52 -2.39 -6.05 11.70
C GLN A 52 -2.46 -4.61 11.19
N GLU A 53 -2.44 -4.45 9.87
CA GLU A 53 -2.54 -3.16 9.19
C GLU A 53 -3.99 -2.88 8.75
N SER A 54 -4.67 -3.92 8.29
CA SER A 54 -6.04 -3.84 7.76
C SER A 54 -6.79 -5.15 7.98
N GLU A 55 -8.07 -5.05 8.24
CA GLU A 55 -9.01 -6.18 8.19
C GLU A 55 -10.31 -5.69 7.54
N THR A 56 -10.74 -6.41 6.50
CA THR A 56 -12.00 -6.20 5.79
C THR A 56 -12.81 -7.49 5.84
N THR A 57 -14.00 -7.51 5.27
CA THR A 57 -14.82 -8.73 5.23
C THR A 57 -14.10 -9.92 4.54
N ASN A 58 -13.25 -9.66 3.54
CA ASN A 58 -12.58 -10.72 2.78
C ASN A 58 -11.07 -10.75 2.95
N ASP A 59 -10.45 -9.59 3.15
CA ASP A 59 -9.00 -9.41 3.07
C ASP A 59 -8.45 -8.96 4.42
N ALA A 60 -7.24 -9.38 4.73
CA ALA A 60 -6.44 -8.80 5.80
C ALA A 60 -5.03 -8.46 5.30
N SER A 61 -4.41 -7.49 5.93
CA SER A 61 -2.98 -7.22 5.75
C SER A 61 -2.28 -6.97 7.07
N TYR A 62 -1.02 -7.36 7.11
CA TYR A 62 -0.12 -7.20 8.25
C TYR A 62 1.13 -6.52 7.75
N ARG A 63 1.58 -5.47 8.44
CA ARG A 63 2.76 -4.72 8.04
C ARG A 63 3.60 -4.31 9.24
N LEU A 64 4.90 -4.54 9.12
CA LEU A 64 5.92 -4.08 10.06
C LEU A 64 6.80 -3.04 9.37
N TYR A 65 7.03 -1.92 10.02
CA TYR A 65 8.12 -1.00 9.75
C TYR A 65 9.22 -1.28 10.77
N PRO A 66 10.23 -2.09 10.41
CA PRO A 66 11.17 -2.61 11.38
C PRO A 66 12.16 -1.56 11.86
N LYS A 67 12.69 -1.76 13.07
CA LYS A 67 13.80 -0.96 13.62
C LYS A 67 15.09 -1.16 12.81
N GLU A 68 16.06 -0.29 13.02
CA GLU A 68 17.30 -0.28 12.25
C GLU A 68 18.17 -1.54 12.40
N ASP A 69 18.06 -2.26 13.51
CA ASP A 69 18.79 -3.49 13.80
C ASP A 69 18.13 -4.77 13.27
N TYR A 70 16.89 -4.68 12.81
CA TYR A 70 16.17 -5.81 12.26
C TYR A 70 16.79 -6.28 10.93
N ARG A 71 16.96 -7.60 10.75
CA ARG A 71 17.59 -8.17 9.55
C ARG A 71 16.78 -9.34 9.02
N LEU A 72 16.62 -9.37 7.70
CA LEU A 72 16.17 -10.53 6.94
C LEU A 72 17.19 -10.81 5.84
N PHE A 73 17.58 -12.05 5.67
CA PHE A 73 18.71 -12.41 4.81
C PHE A 73 19.96 -11.57 5.10
N GLU A 74 20.18 -11.22 6.38
CA GLU A 74 21.24 -10.31 6.86
C GLU A 74 21.20 -8.88 6.25
N CYS A 75 20.22 -8.56 5.40
CA CYS A 75 19.96 -7.23 4.87
C CYS A 75 18.94 -6.49 5.75
N ARG A 76 18.94 -5.16 5.71
CA ARG A 76 17.98 -4.32 6.44
C ARG A 76 16.70 -4.14 5.62
N PRO A 77 15.54 -4.69 6.02
CA PRO A 77 14.28 -4.32 5.40
C PRO A 77 13.77 -3.00 5.96
N TYR A 78 13.10 -2.21 5.14
CA TYR A 78 12.40 -0.98 5.52
C TYR A 78 10.91 -1.19 5.73
N SER A 79 10.33 -2.22 5.09
CA SER A 79 8.94 -2.62 5.27
C SER A 79 8.82 -4.12 5.03
N CYS A 80 8.08 -4.79 5.89
CA CYS A 80 7.70 -6.19 5.74
C CYS A 80 6.19 -6.27 5.79
N SER A 81 5.56 -6.90 4.81
CA SER A 81 4.11 -7.06 4.79
C SER A 81 3.68 -8.38 4.21
N PHE A 82 2.51 -8.86 4.61
CA PHE A 82 1.81 -9.91 3.88
C PHE A 82 0.33 -9.60 3.77
N LEU A 83 -0.25 -10.12 2.70
CA LEU A 83 -1.68 -10.07 2.42
C LEU A 83 -2.30 -11.43 2.67
N ALA A 84 -3.55 -11.42 3.10
CA ALA A 84 -4.36 -12.61 3.27
C ALA A 84 -5.73 -12.40 2.62
N ASP A 85 -6.28 -13.46 2.03
CA ASP A 85 -7.64 -13.55 1.54
C ASP A 85 -8.35 -14.69 2.27
N GLN A 86 -9.56 -14.45 2.81
CA GLN A 86 -10.31 -15.41 3.61
C GLN A 86 -9.45 -16.10 4.69
N ASN A 87 -8.67 -15.30 5.41
CA ASN A 87 -7.77 -15.74 6.47
C ASN A 87 -6.63 -16.68 6.03
N LYS A 88 -6.28 -16.71 4.73
CA LYS A 88 -5.14 -17.46 4.18
C LYS A 88 -4.10 -16.51 3.61
N PRO A 89 -2.80 -16.67 3.92
CA PRO A 89 -1.74 -15.90 3.28
C PRO A 89 -1.78 -16.03 1.76
N THR A 90 -1.61 -14.94 1.05
CA THR A 90 -1.60 -14.91 -0.43
C THR A 90 -0.30 -14.41 -1.01
N SER A 91 0.36 -13.49 -0.31
CA SER A 91 1.64 -12.93 -0.73
C SER A 91 2.39 -12.30 0.44
N LEU A 92 3.72 -12.36 0.41
CA LEU A 92 4.60 -11.58 1.28
C LEU A 92 5.41 -10.62 0.43
N SER A 93 5.69 -9.44 0.98
CA SER A 93 6.55 -8.43 0.37
C SER A 93 7.54 -7.90 1.39
N LEU A 94 8.83 -8.07 1.10
CA LEU A 94 9.95 -7.59 1.90
C LEU A 94 10.64 -6.49 1.12
N MET A 95 10.54 -5.25 1.60
CA MET A 95 11.10 -4.07 0.96
C MET A 95 12.41 -3.68 1.65
N PHE A 96 13.48 -3.81 0.91
CA PHE A 96 14.82 -3.42 1.34
C PHE A 96 15.15 -1.97 0.94
N ALA A 97 16.37 -1.66 0.54
CA ALA A 97 16.71 -0.31 0.15
C ALA A 97 15.73 0.26 -0.89
N ASN A 98 15.22 1.45 -0.64
CA ASN A 98 14.31 2.15 -1.55
C ASN A 98 14.51 3.66 -1.46
N LYS A 99 14.19 4.37 -2.51
CA LYS A 99 14.45 5.81 -2.62
C LYS A 99 13.63 6.68 -1.65
N GLY A 100 12.45 6.21 -1.24
CA GLY A 100 11.57 6.96 -0.34
C GLY A 100 12.05 6.92 1.10
N ASP A 101 12.33 5.72 1.62
CA ASP A 101 12.72 5.52 3.01
C ASP A 101 14.21 5.82 3.27
N SER A 102 15.07 5.60 2.26
CA SER A 102 16.52 5.80 2.41
C SER A 102 16.96 7.26 2.34
N VAL A 103 16.09 8.19 1.93
CA VAL A 103 16.39 9.63 1.84
C VAL A 103 15.50 10.40 2.79
N SER A 104 16.08 10.96 3.85
CA SER A 104 15.34 11.70 4.88
C SER A 104 15.05 13.16 4.50
N ILE A 105 15.84 13.76 3.62
CA ILE A 105 15.68 15.13 3.16
C ILE A 105 14.88 15.13 1.86
N GLY A 106 13.60 15.49 1.96
CA GLY A 106 12.74 15.66 0.78
C GLY A 106 13.18 16.86 -0.09
N ALA A 107 12.77 16.86 -1.37
CA ALA A 107 13.13 17.96 -2.27
C ALA A 107 12.63 19.33 -1.76
N LYS A 108 11.44 19.36 -1.11
CA LYS A 108 10.84 20.57 -0.52
C LYS A 108 11.58 21.08 0.74
N ASP A 109 12.41 20.24 1.36
CA ASP A 109 13.09 20.57 2.60
C ASP A 109 14.49 21.16 2.36
N VAL A 110 14.89 21.23 1.09
CA VAL A 110 16.18 21.84 0.66
C VAL A 110 16.03 23.35 0.66
N LYS A 111 16.47 23.98 1.76
CA LYS A 111 16.38 25.45 1.95
C LYS A 111 17.69 26.16 1.68
N ASP A 112 18.80 25.46 1.69
CA ASP A 112 20.14 26.00 1.53
C ASP A 112 21.10 24.98 0.89
N ARG A 113 22.32 25.44 0.57
CA ARG A 113 23.34 24.63 -0.11
C ARG A 113 23.83 23.45 0.74
N THR A 114 23.82 23.58 2.07
CA THR A 114 24.25 22.51 2.99
C THR A 114 23.26 21.35 2.94
N LYS A 115 21.94 21.64 3.03
CA LYS A 115 20.89 20.63 2.88
C LYS A 115 20.86 20.01 1.49
N ALA A 116 21.13 20.80 0.44
CA ALA A 116 21.24 20.27 -0.91
C ALA A 116 22.36 19.22 -1.00
N LYS A 117 23.55 19.55 -0.51
CA LYS A 117 24.68 18.62 -0.49
C LYS A 117 24.40 17.36 0.33
N ALA A 118 23.84 17.51 1.54
CA ALA A 118 23.48 16.37 2.38
C ALA A 118 22.43 15.45 1.69
N ARG A 119 21.46 16.02 0.98
CA ARG A 119 20.49 15.26 0.20
C ARG A 119 21.17 14.51 -0.95
N ASP A 120 22.08 15.13 -1.68
CA ASP A 120 22.79 14.49 -2.79
C ASP A 120 23.69 13.33 -2.28
N GLU A 121 24.28 13.46 -1.11
CA GLU A 121 24.99 12.36 -0.45
C GLU A 121 24.04 11.20 -0.10
N GLN A 122 22.89 11.47 0.51
CA GLN A 122 21.88 10.44 0.78
C GLN A 122 21.41 9.75 -0.51
N ILE A 123 21.21 10.50 -1.60
CA ILE A 123 20.86 9.94 -2.92
C ILE A 123 21.96 9.01 -3.44
N LYS A 124 23.20 9.38 -3.30
CA LYS A 124 24.34 8.53 -3.70
C LYS A 124 24.41 7.26 -2.87
N ASP A 125 24.16 7.37 -1.58
CA ASP A 125 24.26 6.24 -0.64
C ASP A 125 23.12 5.26 -0.83
N TYR A 126 21.86 5.71 -1.04
CA TYR A 126 20.78 4.77 -1.29
C TYR A 126 20.94 4.02 -2.63
N LYS A 127 21.50 4.66 -3.66
CA LYS A 127 21.81 3.97 -4.93
C LYS A 127 22.84 2.85 -4.76
N LYS A 128 23.85 3.08 -3.91
CA LYS A 128 24.80 2.03 -3.53
C LYS A 128 24.11 0.92 -2.72
N ALA A 129 23.25 1.29 -1.75
CA ALA A 129 22.51 0.34 -0.94
C ALA A 129 21.59 -0.55 -1.80
N ILE A 130 20.85 0.02 -2.78
CA ILE A 130 20.05 -0.76 -3.74
C ILE A 130 20.93 -1.79 -4.48
N ALA A 131 22.09 -1.38 -4.98
CA ALA A 131 22.97 -2.29 -5.72
C ALA A 131 23.54 -3.40 -4.81
N ALA A 132 23.90 -3.05 -3.56
CA ALA A 132 24.40 -3.99 -2.57
C ALA A 132 23.34 -4.98 -2.14
N ASP A 133 22.16 -4.51 -1.69
CA ASP A 133 21.07 -5.37 -1.25
C ASP A 133 20.59 -6.33 -2.36
N ALA A 134 20.49 -5.83 -3.61
CA ALA A 134 20.10 -6.66 -4.75
C ALA A 134 21.10 -7.80 -4.98
N LYS A 135 22.40 -7.50 -4.92
CA LYS A 135 23.48 -8.48 -5.10
C LYS A 135 23.48 -9.49 -3.95
N ASP A 136 23.46 -9.01 -2.71
CA ASP A 136 23.54 -9.87 -1.53
C ASP A 136 22.36 -10.83 -1.45
N LEU A 137 21.15 -10.35 -1.73
CA LEU A 137 19.95 -11.20 -1.78
C LEU A 137 20.00 -12.22 -2.90
N GLU A 138 20.46 -11.82 -4.11
CA GLU A 138 20.62 -12.76 -5.23
C GLU A 138 21.64 -13.86 -4.91
N GLU A 139 22.78 -13.52 -4.31
CA GLU A 139 23.81 -14.49 -3.92
C GLU A 139 23.28 -15.48 -2.87
N LYS A 140 22.55 -14.99 -1.84
CA LYS A 140 21.98 -15.83 -0.78
C LYS A 140 20.88 -16.75 -1.29
N LEU A 141 19.97 -16.23 -2.10
CA LEU A 141 18.91 -17.04 -2.69
C LEU A 141 19.48 -18.05 -3.69
N THR A 142 20.50 -17.68 -4.46
CA THR A 142 21.19 -18.60 -5.38
C THR A 142 21.94 -19.70 -4.63
N LYS A 143 22.58 -19.36 -3.51
CA LYS A 143 23.23 -20.37 -2.64
C LYS A 143 22.22 -21.34 -2.05
N LEU A 144 21.02 -20.87 -1.73
CA LEU A 144 19.96 -21.67 -1.10
C LEU A 144 19.22 -22.54 -2.13
N PHE A 145 18.79 -21.95 -3.24
CA PHE A 145 17.86 -22.57 -4.19
C PHE A 145 18.47 -22.88 -5.57
N GLY A 146 19.75 -22.58 -5.78
CA GLY A 146 20.39 -22.71 -7.09
C GLY A 146 20.16 -21.51 -8.00
N LYS A 147 20.47 -21.67 -9.30
CA LYS A 147 20.40 -20.59 -10.28
C LYS A 147 18.98 -20.08 -10.51
N PRO A 148 18.72 -18.75 -10.49
CA PRO A 148 17.39 -18.22 -10.77
C PRO A 148 16.99 -18.32 -12.23
N THR A 149 15.69 -18.32 -12.47
CA THR A 149 15.11 -18.03 -13.77
C THR A 149 14.76 -16.54 -13.87
N LEU A 150 14.77 -15.99 -15.08
CA LEU A 150 14.31 -14.61 -15.32
C LEU A 150 12.82 -14.62 -15.65
N GLY A 151 12.09 -13.67 -15.07
CA GLY A 151 10.67 -13.51 -15.29
C GLY A 151 10.26 -12.05 -15.22
N SER A 152 8.96 -11.80 -15.25
CA SER A 152 8.41 -10.46 -15.05
C SER A 152 7.11 -10.53 -14.26
N MET A 153 6.90 -9.53 -13.39
CA MET A 153 5.67 -9.28 -12.65
C MET A 153 5.00 -8.00 -13.16
N GLY A 154 3.69 -7.88 -12.91
CA GLY A 154 2.90 -6.74 -13.36
C GLY A 154 2.37 -6.89 -14.78
N ASN A 155 1.24 -6.25 -15.05
CA ASN A 155 0.47 -6.39 -16.30
C ASN A 155 0.54 -5.16 -17.22
N ALA A 156 1.27 -4.12 -16.82
CA ALA A 156 1.38 -2.87 -17.55
C ALA A 156 2.83 -2.38 -17.58
N GLN A 157 3.21 -1.67 -18.62
CA GLN A 157 4.59 -1.20 -18.81
C GLN A 157 5.14 -0.43 -17.60
N ALA A 158 4.36 0.50 -17.05
CA ALA A 158 4.80 1.34 -15.92
C ALA A 158 4.89 0.60 -14.59
N THR A 159 4.18 -0.53 -14.43
CA THR A 159 4.16 -1.36 -13.21
C THR A 159 4.87 -2.69 -13.42
N ARG A 160 5.51 -2.90 -14.59
CA ARG A 160 6.20 -4.14 -14.90
C ARG A 160 7.59 -4.15 -14.28
N GLU A 161 7.87 -5.22 -13.57
CA GLU A 161 9.17 -5.48 -12.96
C GLU A 161 9.82 -6.70 -13.61
N VAL A 162 11.10 -6.63 -13.89
CA VAL A 162 11.93 -7.81 -14.20
C VAL A 162 12.30 -8.43 -12.86
N VAL A 163 12.08 -9.74 -12.72
CA VAL A 163 12.35 -10.47 -11.49
C VAL A 163 13.30 -11.65 -11.73
N ARG A 164 14.15 -11.92 -10.75
CA ARG A 164 14.84 -13.19 -10.61
C ARG A 164 13.99 -14.08 -9.73
N ARG A 165 13.72 -15.30 -10.20
CA ARG A 165 12.78 -16.22 -9.59
C ARG A 165 13.46 -17.53 -9.19
N TRP A 166 13.21 -17.94 -7.95
CA TRP A 166 13.51 -19.25 -7.40
C TRP A 166 12.22 -19.91 -6.95
N ASN A 167 12.08 -21.21 -7.19
CA ASN A 167 10.94 -21.97 -6.69
C ASN A 167 11.41 -22.96 -5.63
N TRP A 168 10.64 -23.09 -4.56
CA TRP A 168 10.87 -24.07 -3.50
C TRP A 168 9.52 -24.47 -2.90
N ASN A 169 9.23 -25.78 -2.87
CA ASN A 169 8.03 -26.38 -2.24
C ASN A 169 6.74 -25.58 -2.49
N GLY A 170 6.42 -25.28 -3.76
CA GLY A 170 5.20 -24.52 -4.10
C GLY A 170 5.29 -23.01 -3.88
N HIS A 171 6.42 -22.49 -3.38
CA HIS A 171 6.69 -21.07 -3.17
C HIS A 171 7.60 -20.52 -4.28
N ALA A 172 7.29 -19.34 -4.78
CA ALA A 172 8.12 -18.58 -5.70
C ALA A 172 8.70 -17.35 -4.99
N PHE A 173 10.03 -17.31 -4.89
CA PHE A 173 10.78 -16.16 -4.38
C PHE A 173 11.15 -15.27 -5.56
N LEU A 174 10.66 -14.04 -5.58
CA LEU A 174 10.75 -13.10 -6.69
C LEU A 174 11.52 -11.86 -6.27
N LEU A 175 12.78 -11.76 -6.67
CA LEU A 175 13.63 -10.60 -6.40
C LEU A 175 13.51 -9.60 -7.54
N ALA A 176 12.98 -8.42 -7.22
CA ALA A 176 12.91 -7.26 -8.10
C ALA A 176 13.89 -6.17 -7.62
N ALA A 177 14.64 -5.58 -8.55
CA ALA A 177 15.53 -4.46 -8.28
C ALA A 177 15.50 -3.47 -9.46
N PRO A 178 14.39 -2.74 -9.68
CA PRO A 178 14.34 -1.73 -10.72
C PRO A 178 15.32 -0.61 -10.40
N LYS A 179 16.00 -0.14 -11.44
CA LYS A 179 17.12 0.79 -11.31
C LYS A 179 16.75 2.04 -10.53
N ASP A 180 17.50 2.33 -9.48
CA ASP A 180 17.38 3.51 -8.64
C ASP A 180 16.00 3.66 -7.95
N GLU A 181 15.21 2.61 -7.87
CA GLU A 181 13.87 2.65 -7.24
C GLU A 181 13.85 1.95 -5.88
N TYR A 182 14.03 0.64 -5.88
CA TYR A 182 14.00 -0.19 -4.67
C TYR A 182 14.57 -1.59 -4.92
N VAL A 183 14.70 -2.35 -3.82
CA VAL A 183 14.92 -3.80 -3.83
C VAL A 183 13.77 -4.45 -3.08
N ALA A 184 13.04 -5.34 -3.74
CA ALA A 184 11.93 -6.08 -3.15
C ALA A 184 12.11 -7.58 -3.35
N LEU A 185 11.90 -8.35 -2.29
CA LEU A 185 11.73 -9.79 -2.36
C LEU A 185 10.26 -10.10 -2.06
N ARG A 186 9.54 -10.64 -3.05
CA ARG A 186 8.17 -11.12 -2.89
C ARG A 186 8.15 -12.63 -2.85
N ILE A 187 7.30 -13.18 -1.98
CA ILE A 187 7.05 -14.62 -1.91
C ILE A 187 5.58 -14.84 -2.24
N LEU A 188 5.32 -15.63 -3.27
CA LEU A 188 3.99 -16.00 -3.75
C LEU A 188 3.88 -17.50 -3.87
N SER A 189 2.67 -18.05 -4.01
CA SER A 189 2.53 -19.40 -4.53
C SER A 189 3.06 -19.48 -5.96
N VAL A 190 3.64 -20.61 -6.34
CA VAL A 190 4.11 -20.82 -7.73
C VAL A 190 2.99 -20.53 -8.73
N LYS A 191 1.76 -20.97 -8.43
CA LYS A 191 0.58 -20.70 -9.25
C LYS A 191 0.33 -19.19 -9.42
N SER A 192 0.30 -18.44 -8.33
CA SER A 192 0.09 -16.98 -8.38
C SER A 192 1.22 -16.27 -9.13
N ALA A 193 2.46 -16.72 -8.96
CA ALA A 193 3.61 -16.17 -9.68
C ALA A 193 3.54 -16.45 -11.19
N ASP A 194 3.07 -17.65 -11.60
CA ASP A 194 2.86 -18.01 -13.02
C ASP A 194 1.75 -17.16 -13.65
N GLU A 195 0.75 -16.77 -12.90
CA GLU A 195 -0.31 -15.86 -13.30
C GLU A 195 0.15 -14.38 -13.25
N GLY A 196 1.39 -14.08 -12.88
CA GLY A 196 1.96 -12.73 -12.76
C GLY A 196 1.39 -11.93 -11.58
N GLY A 197 0.93 -12.60 -10.52
CA GLY A 197 0.29 -12.00 -9.35
C GLY A 197 -1.10 -11.41 -9.65
N ARG A 198 -1.76 -11.87 -10.73
CA ARG A 198 -3.07 -11.37 -11.13
C ARG A 198 -4.16 -12.08 -10.32
N SER A 199 -5.08 -11.32 -9.81
CA SER A 199 -6.38 -11.79 -9.36
C SER A 199 -7.46 -11.08 -10.17
N ARG A 200 -8.58 -11.75 -10.43
CA ARG A 200 -9.70 -11.15 -11.14
C ARG A 200 -10.96 -11.34 -10.35
N VAL A 201 -11.53 -10.22 -9.93
CA VAL A 201 -12.90 -10.17 -9.39
C VAL A 201 -13.84 -9.87 -10.55
N SER A 202 -14.91 -10.62 -10.70
CA SER A 202 -15.90 -10.36 -11.75
C SER A 202 -16.62 -9.03 -11.51
N ASP A 203 -17.12 -8.40 -12.58
CA ASP A 203 -17.84 -7.13 -12.46
C ASP A 203 -19.10 -7.28 -11.60
N ALA A 204 -19.85 -8.36 -11.79
CA ALA A 204 -21.05 -8.64 -10.99
C ALA A 204 -20.76 -8.76 -9.50
N GLU A 205 -19.69 -9.47 -9.16
CA GLU A 205 -19.23 -9.61 -7.77
C GLU A 205 -18.77 -8.29 -7.19
N LEU A 206 -17.99 -7.51 -7.94
CA LEU A 206 -17.48 -6.22 -7.49
C LEU A 206 -18.63 -5.21 -7.29
N PHE A 207 -19.63 -5.18 -8.21
CA PHE A 207 -20.83 -4.37 -8.02
C PHE A 207 -21.61 -4.75 -6.76
N ALA A 208 -21.78 -6.05 -6.51
CA ALA A 208 -22.43 -6.54 -5.31
C ALA A 208 -21.66 -6.13 -4.04
N ARG A 209 -20.34 -6.31 -4.05
CA ARG A 209 -19.44 -5.88 -2.96
C ARG A 209 -19.52 -4.36 -2.74
N ALA A 210 -19.41 -3.54 -3.77
CA ALA A 210 -19.45 -2.09 -3.65
C ALA A 210 -20.78 -1.63 -3.02
N LYS A 211 -21.90 -2.18 -3.46
CA LYS A 211 -23.23 -1.87 -2.93
C LYS A 211 -23.40 -2.31 -1.46
N SER A 212 -22.90 -3.46 -1.08
CA SER A 212 -22.98 -3.97 0.30
C SER A 212 -22.09 -3.20 1.29
N ARG A 213 -21.07 -2.51 0.78
CA ARG A 213 -20.14 -1.71 1.59
C ARG A 213 -20.67 -0.32 1.97
N VAL A 214 -21.79 0.10 1.40
CA VAL A 214 -22.46 1.37 1.77
C VAL A 214 -23.24 1.17 3.05
N GLU A 215 -22.74 1.64 4.16
CA GLU A 215 -23.41 1.61 5.46
C GLU A 215 -24.19 2.92 5.68
N LYS A 216 -25.48 2.81 5.95
CA LYS A 216 -26.34 3.93 6.38
C LYS A 216 -26.62 3.77 7.86
N ARG A 217 -26.00 4.63 8.67
CA ARG A 217 -26.12 4.57 10.14
C ARG A 217 -27.38 5.27 10.64
N PRO A 218 -27.95 4.84 11.77
CA PRO A 218 -29.18 5.44 12.32
C PRO A 218 -29.07 6.95 12.62
N ASN A 219 -27.88 7.43 12.91
CA ASN A 219 -27.59 8.86 13.15
C ASN A 219 -27.56 9.70 11.86
N GLY A 220 -27.75 9.10 10.69
CA GLY A 220 -27.75 9.75 9.38
C GLY A 220 -26.39 9.82 8.69
N ASP A 221 -25.36 9.18 9.23
CA ASP A 221 -24.09 9.02 8.54
C ASP A 221 -24.21 7.99 7.40
N VAL A 222 -23.55 8.26 6.30
CA VAL A 222 -23.36 7.29 5.19
C VAL A 222 -21.87 7.08 5.02
N ILE A 223 -21.40 5.83 5.18
CA ILE A 223 -19.98 5.47 5.20
C ILE A 223 -19.71 4.27 4.30
N LEU A 224 -18.59 4.26 3.63
CA LEU A 224 -18.04 3.08 2.95
C LEU A 224 -17.21 2.26 3.93
N LYS A 225 -17.56 0.98 4.03
CA LYS A 225 -16.79 -0.03 4.79
C LYS A 225 -15.82 -0.80 3.90
N ASP A 226 -15.01 -1.62 4.52
CA ASP A 226 -14.11 -2.57 3.84
C ASP A 226 -13.13 -1.90 2.87
N ILE A 227 -12.73 -0.65 3.12
CA ILE A 227 -11.65 -0.01 2.40
C ILE A 227 -10.34 -0.48 3.02
N PRO A 228 -9.50 -1.25 2.31
CA PRO A 228 -8.27 -1.74 2.91
C PRO A 228 -7.37 -0.59 3.36
N MET A 229 -6.81 -0.70 4.56
CA MET A 229 -5.79 0.22 5.03
C MET A 229 -4.45 -0.15 4.39
N VAL A 230 -3.68 0.86 4.02
CA VAL A 230 -2.27 0.76 3.67
C VAL A 230 -1.57 1.88 4.41
N ASN A 231 -0.78 1.54 5.43
CA ASN A 231 -0.01 2.53 6.16
C ASN A 231 1.18 2.98 5.30
N GLN A 232 1.23 4.27 4.97
CA GLN A 232 2.28 4.84 4.13
C GLN A 232 3.67 4.87 4.79
N GLY A 233 3.73 4.59 6.11
CA GLY A 233 4.96 4.72 6.89
C GLY A 233 5.38 6.18 7.13
N PRO A 234 6.60 6.40 7.61
CA PRO A 234 7.07 7.73 8.03
C PRO A 234 7.40 8.68 6.88
N LYS A 235 7.28 8.26 5.63
CA LYS A 235 7.70 9.02 4.44
C LYS A 235 6.53 9.49 3.58
N GLY A 236 6.81 10.32 2.58
CA GLY A 236 5.84 10.97 1.71
C GLY A 236 5.21 10.04 0.67
N TYR A 237 4.70 8.89 1.07
CA TYR A 237 4.01 7.91 0.22
C TYR A 237 2.47 7.99 0.29
N CYS A 238 1.90 9.13 0.72
CA CYS A 238 0.45 9.29 0.80
C CYS A 238 -0.26 9.01 -0.53
N VAL A 239 0.30 9.46 -1.65
CA VAL A 239 -0.29 9.26 -2.97
C VAL A 239 -0.28 7.77 -3.37
N PRO A 240 0.87 7.07 -3.42
CA PRO A 240 0.88 5.66 -3.81
C PRO A 240 0.15 4.75 -2.82
N ALA A 241 0.18 5.03 -1.51
CA ALA A 241 -0.57 4.26 -0.52
C ALA A 241 -2.09 4.41 -0.72
N THR A 242 -2.59 5.64 -0.93
CA THR A 242 -4.00 5.88 -1.23
C THR A 242 -4.44 5.21 -2.53
N TRP A 243 -3.58 5.22 -3.57
CA TRP A 243 -3.85 4.51 -4.81
C TRP A 243 -3.87 2.99 -4.64
N GLU A 244 -2.96 2.41 -3.84
CA GLU A 244 -3.00 0.98 -3.51
C GLU A 244 -4.33 0.61 -2.84
N ARG A 245 -4.78 1.40 -1.86
CA ARG A 245 -6.07 1.20 -1.18
C ARG A 245 -7.23 1.21 -2.17
N ALA A 246 -7.30 2.22 -3.05
CA ALA A 246 -8.37 2.36 -4.03
C ALA A 246 -8.35 1.22 -5.07
N MET A 247 -7.16 0.85 -5.56
CA MET A 247 -7.01 -0.25 -6.51
C MET A 247 -7.42 -1.59 -5.89
N ARG A 248 -6.92 -1.92 -4.69
CA ARG A 248 -7.29 -3.16 -3.98
C ARG A 248 -8.79 -3.21 -3.69
N TYR A 249 -9.38 -2.10 -3.25
CA TYR A 249 -10.83 -2.00 -3.04
C TYR A 249 -11.64 -2.32 -4.29
N MET A 250 -11.13 -1.94 -5.46
CA MET A 250 -11.72 -2.18 -6.78
C MET A 250 -11.25 -3.49 -7.43
N GLY A 251 -10.63 -4.40 -6.64
CA GLY A 251 -10.18 -5.71 -7.13
C GLY A 251 -9.00 -5.67 -8.09
N VAL A 252 -8.20 -4.60 -8.06
CA VAL A 252 -6.99 -4.44 -8.86
C VAL A 252 -5.77 -4.65 -7.95
N PRO A 253 -4.95 -5.69 -8.16
CA PRO A 253 -3.72 -5.87 -7.40
C PRO A 253 -2.80 -4.67 -7.50
N ALA A 254 -2.28 -4.23 -6.38
CA ALA A 254 -1.40 -3.07 -6.30
C ALA A 254 -0.44 -3.18 -5.11
N ASP A 255 0.69 -2.48 -5.22
CA ASP A 255 1.72 -2.33 -4.20
C ASP A 255 2.21 -0.88 -4.25
N MET A 256 2.28 -0.20 -3.10
CA MET A 256 2.58 1.24 -3.07
C MET A 256 3.99 1.58 -3.58
N TYR A 257 4.96 0.68 -3.47
CA TYR A 257 6.32 0.90 -3.98
C TYR A 257 6.38 0.79 -5.50
N VAL A 258 5.66 -0.17 -6.08
CA VAL A 258 5.46 -0.27 -7.54
C VAL A 258 4.72 0.96 -8.06
N LEU A 259 3.70 1.40 -7.35
CA LEU A 259 2.95 2.62 -7.69
C LEU A 259 3.80 3.89 -7.52
N ALA A 260 4.68 3.94 -6.51
CA ALA A 260 5.63 5.03 -6.34
C ALA A 260 6.61 5.12 -7.52
N MET A 261 7.10 3.98 -8.01
CA MET A 261 7.91 3.91 -9.22
C MET A 261 7.10 4.37 -10.44
N ALA A 262 5.91 3.82 -10.67
CA ALA A 262 5.05 4.17 -11.80
C ALA A 262 4.61 5.65 -11.79
N GLY A 263 4.40 6.22 -10.61
CA GLY A 263 4.07 7.63 -10.37
C GLY A 263 5.29 8.55 -10.31
N GLN A 264 6.50 8.03 -10.56
CA GLN A 264 7.75 8.79 -10.55
C GLN A 264 7.97 9.55 -9.23
N SER A 265 7.70 8.90 -8.09
CA SER A 265 7.92 9.49 -6.76
C SER A 265 9.36 9.97 -6.61
N GLY A 266 9.55 11.09 -5.92
CA GLY A 266 10.88 11.63 -5.65
C GLY A 266 11.64 10.83 -4.57
N ALA A 267 12.95 11.01 -4.52
CA ALA A 267 13.76 10.53 -3.42
C ALA A 267 13.37 11.28 -2.12
N GLY A 268 13.05 10.52 -1.05
CA GLY A 268 12.44 11.06 0.17
C GLY A 268 10.92 11.20 0.09
N GLY A 269 10.28 10.68 -0.96
CA GLY A 269 8.83 10.70 -1.16
C GLY A 269 8.33 11.90 -1.99
N GLY A 270 7.02 12.04 -2.04
CA GLY A 270 6.32 13.00 -2.88
C GLY A 270 6.06 12.47 -4.29
N THR A 271 4.77 12.39 -4.66
CA THR A 271 4.31 11.84 -5.94
C THR A 271 3.31 12.78 -6.57
N SER A 272 3.47 13.03 -7.87
CA SER A 272 2.46 13.79 -8.65
C SER A 272 1.20 12.96 -8.83
N VAL A 273 0.03 13.54 -8.51
CA VAL A 273 -1.27 12.88 -8.72
C VAL A 273 -1.55 12.62 -10.20
N VAL A 274 -1.02 13.43 -11.10
CA VAL A 274 -1.13 13.23 -12.56
C VAL A 274 -0.22 12.08 -13.01
N ALA A 275 1.03 12.05 -12.52
CA ALA A 275 1.99 11.02 -12.91
C ALA A 275 1.52 9.64 -12.47
N ILE A 276 1.00 9.48 -11.23
CA ILE A 276 0.51 8.18 -10.76
C ILE A 276 -0.76 7.75 -11.51
N ALA A 277 -1.67 8.65 -11.81
CA ALA A 277 -2.87 8.33 -12.60
C ALA A 277 -2.48 7.78 -13.98
N ASN A 278 -1.49 8.38 -14.64
CA ASN A 278 -0.95 7.91 -15.91
C ASN A 278 -0.22 6.55 -15.74
N GLY A 279 0.60 6.41 -14.70
CA GLY A 279 1.34 5.18 -14.43
C GLY A 279 0.46 3.98 -14.09
N ALA A 280 -0.62 4.21 -13.33
CA ALA A 280 -1.57 3.17 -12.94
C ALA A 280 -2.62 2.84 -14.03
N LYS A 281 -2.83 3.73 -15.02
CA LYS A 281 -3.91 3.65 -16.01
C LYS A 281 -4.02 2.28 -16.67
N ALA A 282 -2.91 1.75 -17.18
CA ALA A 282 -2.94 0.49 -17.90
C ALA A 282 -3.23 -0.71 -16.96
N ALA A 283 -2.81 -0.67 -15.71
CA ALA A 283 -3.15 -1.69 -14.71
C ALA A 283 -4.64 -1.65 -14.37
N VAL A 284 -5.21 -0.46 -14.18
CA VAL A 284 -6.63 -0.25 -13.88
C VAL A 284 -7.51 -0.66 -15.07
N THR A 285 -7.17 -0.22 -16.29
CA THR A 285 -7.94 -0.59 -17.49
C THR A 285 -7.80 -2.05 -17.86
N GLY A 286 -6.62 -2.67 -17.62
CA GLY A 286 -6.41 -4.10 -17.79
C GLY A 286 -7.24 -4.98 -16.85
N ALA A 287 -7.69 -4.41 -15.74
CA ALA A 287 -8.65 -5.02 -14.82
C ALA A 287 -10.12 -4.65 -15.14
N TYR A 288 -10.38 -4.03 -16.28
CA TYR A 288 -11.70 -3.52 -16.70
C TYR A 288 -12.29 -2.48 -15.76
N ARG A 289 -11.45 -1.61 -15.21
CA ARG A 289 -11.84 -0.47 -14.38
C ARG A 289 -11.50 0.83 -15.09
N LYS A 290 -12.15 1.92 -14.67
CA LYS A 290 -11.96 3.26 -15.26
C LYS A 290 -11.42 4.22 -14.22
N ILE A 291 -10.56 5.13 -14.62
CA ILE A 291 -10.12 6.27 -13.81
C ILE A 291 -10.89 7.50 -14.28
N GLU A 292 -11.61 8.11 -13.36
CA GLU A 292 -12.29 9.38 -13.54
C GLU A 292 -11.58 10.45 -12.71
N THR A 293 -11.23 11.59 -13.30
CA THR A 293 -10.70 12.75 -12.59
C THR A 293 -11.74 13.88 -12.66
N VAL A 294 -12.12 14.38 -11.50
CA VAL A 294 -13.17 15.41 -11.38
C VAL A 294 -12.68 16.58 -10.53
N SER A 295 -13.27 17.75 -10.78
CA SER A 295 -13.09 18.96 -9.99
C SER A 295 -14.44 19.37 -9.42
N ILE A 296 -14.71 18.93 -8.20
CA ILE A 296 -15.98 19.22 -7.51
C ILE A 296 -15.68 19.81 -6.12
N LYS A 297 -16.66 20.52 -5.56
CA LYS A 297 -16.58 20.96 -4.16
C LYS A 297 -16.65 19.75 -3.23
N VAL A 298 -15.97 19.84 -2.09
CA VAL A 298 -16.06 18.80 -1.04
C VAL A 298 -17.26 19.13 -0.16
N ASP A 299 -18.41 18.61 -0.51
CA ASP A 299 -19.61 18.66 0.33
C ASP A 299 -20.50 17.43 0.11
N PRO A 300 -21.41 17.11 1.07
CA PRO A 300 -22.27 15.93 0.96
C PRO A 300 -23.09 15.84 -0.33
N GLY A 301 -23.54 16.98 -0.88
CA GLY A 301 -24.37 16.99 -2.08
C GLY A 301 -23.60 16.73 -3.38
N THR A 302 -22.26 16.75 -3.34
CA THR A 302 -21.42 16.45 -4.50
C THR A 302 -20.73 15.10 -4.39
N VAL A 303 -20.41 14.67 -3.15
CA VAL A 303 -19.71 13.38 -2.94
C VAL A 303 -20.69 12.18 -2.85
N ASP A 304 -21.97 12.43 -2.49
CA ASP A 304 -22.99 11.40 -2.31
C ASP A 304 -23.17 10.53 -3.55
N LYS A 305 -23.13 11.10 -4.75
CA LYS A 305 -23.28 10.36 -6.02
C LYS A 305 -22.23 9.26 -6.22
N TYR A 306 -21.04 9.36 -5.62
CA TYR A 306 -20.01 8.33 -5.66
C TYR A 306 -20.12 7.38 -4.46
N ILE A 307 -20.26 7.96 -3.26
CA ILE A 307 -20.36 7.19 -2.02
C ILE A 307 -21.57 6.23 -2.04
N ASP A 308 -22.73 6.68 -2.52
CA ASP A 308 -23.94 5.85 -2.64
C ASP A 308 -23.80 4.70 -3.66
N GLN A 309 -22.83 4.79 -4.57
CA GLN A 309 -22.45 3.71 -5.49
C GLN A 309 -21.36 2.80 -4.93
N GLY A 310 -20.88 3.05 -3.72
CA GLY A 310 -19.79 2.30 -3.11
C GLY A 310 -18.41 2.68 -3.66
N LEU A 311 -18.22 3.91 -4.17
CA LEU A 311 -16.98 4.36 -4.78
C LEU A 311 -16.28 5.39 -3.88
N PRO A 312 -15.13 5.06 -3.26
CA PRO A 312 -14.33 6.02 -2.51
C PRO A 312 -13.68 7.02 -3.45
N ILE A 313 -13.49 8.24 -2.96
CA ILE A 313 -12.95 9.34 -3.75
C ILE A 313 -11.54 9.67 -3.25
N MET A 314 -10.50 9.47 -4.05
CA MET A 314 -9.15 9.94 -3.74
C MET A 314 -9.12 11.46 -3.88
N TRP A 315 -8.78 12.15 -2.80
CA TRP A 315 -8.86 13.60 -2.70
C TRP A 315 -7.49 14.21 -2.44
N ALA A 316 -7.04 15.06 -3.37
CA ALA A 316 -5.82 15.84 -3.22
C ALA A 316 -6.10 17.10 -2.41
N MET A 317 -5.36 17.31 -1.32
CA MET A 317 -5.60 18.40 -0.37
C MET A 317 -4.28 18.90 0.26
N PHE A 318 -4.35 19.91 1.09
CA PHE A 318 -3.27 20.41 1.93
C PHE A 318 -3.56 20.02 3.40
N SER A 319 -2.78 19.07 3.93
CA SER A 319 -2.95 18.53 5.29
C SER A 319 -2.24 19.41 6.32
N THR A 320 -2.79 20.60 6.54
CA THR A 320 -2.23 21.55 7.50
C THR A 320 -2.44 21.08 8.95
N LYS A 321 -1.65 21.62 9.88
CA LYS A 321 -1.78 21.33 11.31
C LYS A 321 -3.20 21.66 11.80
N GLU A 322 -3.72 22.84 11.43
CA GLU A 322 -5.05 23.32 11.82
C GLU A 322 -6.15 22.40 11.29
N TYR A 323 -6.04 21.96 10.04
CA TYR A 323 -6.96 20.97 9.47
C TYR A 323 -6.98 19.68 10.28
N ASN A 324 -5.82 19.17 10.62
CA ASN A 324 -5.70 17.91 11.38
C ASN A 324 -6.23 18.04 12.80
N GLU A 325 -5.98 19.16 13.48
CA GLU A 325 -6.52 19.44 14.81
C GLU A 325 -8.06 19.48 14.79
N ILE A 326 -8.66 20.15 13.80
CA ILE A 326 -10.12 20.23 13.64
C ILE A 326 -10.70 18.84 13.34
N ALA A 327 -10.14 18.12 12.37
CA ALA A 327 -10.66 16.80 11.98
C ALA A 327 -10.56 15.81 13.15
N ASN A 328 -9.43 15.76 13.87
CA ASN A 328 -9.25 14.87 15.02
C ASN A 328 -10.17 15.25 16.19
N GLY A 329 -10.27 16.54 16.51
CA GLY A 329 -11.15 17.05 17.57
C GLY A 329 -12.61 16.69 17.30
N ARG A 330 -13.11 16.99 16.11
CA ARG A 330 -14.49 16.66 15.69
C ARG A 330 -14.76 15.16 15.71
N THR A 331 -13.83 14.36 15.21
CA THR A 331 -13.96 12.89 15.24
C THR A 331 -14.10 12.37 16.67
N LYS A 332 -13.29 12.90 17.60
CA LYS A 332 -13.36 12.53 19.01
C LYS A 332 -14.70 12.97 19.66
N GLU A 333 -15.16 14.18 19.38
CA GLU A 333 -16.43 14.69 19.89
C GLU A 333 -17.62 13.87 19.37
N ARG A 334 -17.56 13.41 18.11
CA ARG A 334 -18.61 12.55 17.53
C ARG A 334 -18.75 11.21 18.23
N GLN A 335 -17.67 10.61 18.72
CA GLN A 335 -17.71 9.31 19.40
C GLN A 335 -18.61 9.28 20.64
N GLY A 336 -18.77 10.41 21.32
CA GLY A 336 -19.64 10.56 22.50
C GLY A 336 -21.06 11.06 22.18
N MET A 337 -21.36 11.38 20.92
CA MET A 337 -22.61 12.06 20.55
C MET A 337 -23.68 11.05 20.10
N THR A 338 -24.70 10.86 20.95
CA THR A 338 -25.85 9.98 20.67
C THR A 338 -27.06 10.73 20.13
N ASP A 339 -27.18 12.05 20.33
CA ASP A 339 -28.29 12.88 19.87
C ASP A 339 -27.91 13.65 18.60
N PRO A 340 -28.51 13.30 17.42
CA PRO A 340 -28.22 13.98 16.16
C PRO A 340 -28.63 15.47 16.13
N VAL A 341 -29.65 15.87 16.92
CA VAL A 341 -30.12 17.27 16.97
C VAL A 341 -29.10 18.11 17.74
N ALA A 342 -28.68 17.60 18.91
CA ALA A 342 -27.63 18.25 19.72
C ALA A 342 -26.32 18.36 18.92
N TRP A 343 -25.94 17.31 18.17
CA TRP A 343 -24.76 17.34 17.30
C TRP A 343 -24.87 18.40 16.21
N LYS A 344 -26.00 18.48 15.49
CA LYS A 344 -26.23 19.51 14.49
C LYS A 344 -26.04 20.91 15.05
N LYS A 345 -26.57 21.17 16.27
CA LYS A 345 -26.38 22.45 16.95
C LYS A 345 -24.92 22.70 17.30
N ALA A 346 -24.22 21.70 17.91
CA ALA A 346 -22.81 21.80 18.27
C ALA A 346 -21.93 22.15 17.07
N VAL A 347 -22.13 21.48 15.93
CA VAL A 347 -21.43 21.77 14.67
C VAL A 347 -21.72 23.17 14.17
N ALA A 348 -22.98 23.63 14.23
CA ALA A 348 -23.36 24.98 13.81
C ALA A 348 -22.73 26.05 14.72
N ASP A 349 -22.67 25.81 16.02
CA ASP A 349 -22.06 26.71 16.99
C ASP A 349 -20.53 26.76 16.86
N ALA A 350 -19.88 25.65 16.67
CA ALA A 350 -18.43 25.57 16.43
C ALA A 350 -17.99 26.39 15.20
N ARG A 351 -18.85 26.51 14.19
CA ARG A 351 -18.58 27.32 12.97
C ARG A 351 -18.65 28.82 13.21
N LYS A 352 -19.38 29.31 14.21
CA LYS A 352 -19.64 30.76 14.45
C LYS A 352 -18.37 31.47 14.90
N GLY A 353 -17.30 31.23 14.79
CA GLY A 353 -16.07 31.98 15.16
C GLY A 353 -14.83 31.39 14.51
N GLN A 354 -15.01 30.34 13.73
CA GLN A 354 -13.90 29.66 13.10
C GLN A 354 -13.36 30.48 11.95
N LYS A 355 -12.05 30.76 11.98
CA LYS A 355 -11.34 31.36 10.86
C LYS A 355 -11.25 30.37 9.70
N PRO A 356 -11.31 30.84 8.44
CA PRO A 356 -11.08 29.99 7.30
C PRO A 356 -9.71 29.32 7.34
N LEU A 357 -9.65 28.02 7.04
CA LEU A 357 -8.40 27.30 6.91
C LEU A 357 -7.58 27.87 5.75
N GLN A 358 -6.28 28.01 5.95
CA GLN A 358 -5.37 28.50 4.95
C GLN A 358 -4.60 27.35 4.32
N PRO A 359 -4.66 27.17 2.99
CA PRO A 359 -3.89 26.12 2.33
C PRO A 359 -2.39 26.41 2.42
N ASN A 360 -1.59 25.37 2.72
CA ASN A 360 -0.14 25.44 2.65
C ASN A 360 0.37 24.49 1.56
N ARG A 361 0.92 25.06 0.49
CA ARG A 361 1.39 24.29 -0.68
C ARG A 361 2.52 23.30 -0.37
N ASN A 362 3.22 23.47 0.74
CA ASN A 362 4.28 22.54 1.18
C ASN A 362 3.72 21.28 1.88
N GLU A 363 2.43 21.27 2.23
CA GLU A 363 1.76 20.20 2.97
C GLU A 363 0.77 19.44 2.08
N GLY A 364 1.14 19.26 0.79
CA GLY A 364 0.37 18.46 -0.14
C GLY A 364 0.20 17.02 0.35
N HIS A 365 -1.05 16.54 0.30
CA HIS A 365 -1.46 15.21 0.77
C HIS A 365 -2.57 14.64 -0.11
N VAL A 366 -2.70 13.31 -0.11
CA VAL A 366 -3.84 12.61 -0.70
C VAL A 366 -4.40 11.64 0.34
N CYS A 367 -5.70 11.76 0.58
CA CYS A 367 -6.48 10.83 1.38
C CYS A 367 -7.74 10.42 0.61
N MET A 368 -8.65 9.68 1.25
CA MET A 368 -9.93 9.31 0.65
C MET A 368 -11.09 10.01 1.33
N ILE A 369 -12.08 10.47 0.56
CA ILE A 369 -13.41 10.74 1.07
C ILE A 369 -14.16 9.42 1.04
N VAL A 370 -14.67 8.99 2.19
CA VAL A 370 -15.28 7.67 2.40
C VAL A 370 -16.71 7.74 2.92
N GLY A 371 -17.23 8.94 3.14
CA GLY A 371 -18.59 9.10 3.64
C GLY A 371 -19.03 10.54 3.76
N TYR A 372 -20.27 10.71 4.20
CA TYR A 372 -20.88 12.03 4.38
C TYR A 372 -22.03 12.01 5.41
N LYS A 373 -22.40 13.21 5.88
CA LYS A 373 -23.62 13.49 6.67
C LYS A 373 -24.30 14.75 6.14
N LYS A 374 -25.44 14.60 5.44
CA LYS A 374 -26.15 15.74 4.82
C LYS A 374 -26.68 16.73 5.84
N GLN A 375 -27.17 16.24 7.00
CA GLN A 375 -27.82 17.08 8.02
C GLN A 375 -26.90 18.14 8.62
N THR A 376 -25.58 17.87 8.68
CA THR A 376 -24.57 18.76 9.27
C THR A 376 -23.61 19.33 8.23
N GLY A 377 -23.60 18.82 7.00
CA GLY A 377 -22.66 19.24 5.96
C GLY A 377 -21.24 18.68 6.14
N GLU A 378 -21.11 17.57 6.84
CA GLU A 378 -19.83 16.91 7.12
C GLU A 378 -19.50 15.86 6.06
N VAL A 379 -18.21 15.63 5.83
CA VAL A 379 -17.67 14.50 5.07
C VAL A 379 -16.74 13.69 5.95
N ALA A 380 -16.72 12.38 5.72
CA ALA A 380 -15.77 11.47 6.34
C ALA A 380 -14.56 11.27 5.43
N VAL A 381 -13.37 11.31 6.01
CA VAL A 381 -12.10 11.11 5.30
C VAL A 381 -11.31 9.99 5.96
N SER A 382 -10.52 9.29 5.15
CA SER A 382 -9.67 8.18 5.57
C SER A 382 -8.25 8.40 5.06
N ASP A 383 -7.30 8.46 5.99
CA ASP A 383 -5.89 8.67 5.67
C ASP A 383 -5.11 7.35 5.69
N SER A 384 -4.01 7.29 4.96
CA SER A 384 -3.09 6.15 4.92
C SER A 384 -2.06 6.19 6.06
N TRP A 385 -2.50 6.48 7.29
CA TRP A 385 -1.66 6.63 8.48
C TRP A 385 -1.86 5.52 9.52
N GLY A 386 -2.61 4.50 9.16
CA GLY A 386 -2.93 3.37 10.03
C GLY A 386 -4.40 3.36 10.47
N PRO A 387 -4.81 2.31 11.23
CA PRO A 387 -6.21 2.05 11.57
C PRO A 387 -6.92 3.19 12.30
N ASP A 388 -6.22 3.94 13.13
CA ASP A 388 -6.79 5.07 13.87
C ASP A 388 -7.25 6.24 12.98
N TYR A 389 -6.89 6.19 11.68
CA TYR A 389 -7.20 7.24 10.70
C TYR A 389 -8.14 6.77 9.59
N GLU A 390 -8.85 5.67 9.79
CA GLU A 390 -9.79 5.13 8.81
C GLU A 390 -11.05 5.98 8.65
N GLU A 391 -11.49 6.65 9.70
CA GLU A 391 -12.68 7.49 9.69
C GLU A 391 -12.43 8.76 10.50
N ARG A 392 -12.21 9.88 9.83
CA ARG A 392 -12.13 11.21 10.42
C ARG A 392 -13.18 12.12 9.79
N TRP A 393 -13.71 13.06 10.54
CA TRP A 393 -14.81 13.91 10.10
C TRP A 393 -14.40 15.37 10.02
N ILE A 394 -14.80 16.03 8.94
CA ILE A 394 -14.54 17.44 8.66
C ILE A 394 -15.77 18.06 8.00
N MET A 395 -16.00 19.37 8.19
CA MET A 395 -17.04 20.08 7.42
C MET A 395 -16.65 20.19 5.94
N GLY A 396 -17.61 20.03 5.03
CA GLY A 396 -17.39 20.20 3.62
C GLY A 396 -16.81 21.58 3.25
N VAL A 397 -17.23 22.63 3.97
CA VAL A 397 -16.67 23.97 3.75
C VAL A 397 -15.20 24.07 4.16
N GLU A 398 -14.79 23.43 5.25
CA GLU A 398 -13.40 23.40 5.70
C GLU A 398 -12.55 22.57 4.74
N ALA A 399 -13.05 21.40 4.34
CA ALA A 399 -12.42 20.54 3.35
C ALA A 399 -12.20 21.28 2.01
N THR A 400 -13.20 22.06 1.57
CA THR A 400 -13.08 22.85 0.34
C THR A 400 -11.97 23.90 0.44
N GLN A 401 -11.73 24.50 1.62
CA GLN A 401 -10.68 25.51 1.82
C GLN A 401 -9.26 24.95 1.67
N VAL A 402 -9.05 23.67 2.00
CA VAL A 402 -7.76 23.00 1.88
C VAL A 402 -7.67 22.07 0.66
N SER A 403 -8.70 22.01 -0.17
CA SER A 403 -8.72 21.18 -1.38
C SER A 403 -7.77 21.73 -2.45
N GLN A 404 -7.05 20.84 -3.13
CA GLN A 404 -6.30 21.17 -4.35
C GLN A 404 -7.20 21.17 -5.61
N GLY A 405 -8.49 20.93 -5.44
CA GLY A 405 -9.46 20.93 -6.54
C GLY A 405 -9.48 19.67 -7.40
N THR A 406 -8.63 18.71 -7.13
CA THR A 406 -8.54 17.46 -7.90
C THR A 406 -8.99 16.27 -7.08
N MET A 407 -9.91 15.50 -7.62
CA MET A 407 -10.37 14.22 -7.08
C MET A 407 -10.28 13.13 -8.14
N THR A 408 -9.95 11.92 -7.72
CA THR A 408 -9.83 10.78 -8.62
C THR A 408 -10.66 9.61 -8.08
N ILE A 409 -11.42 8.99 -8.96
CA ILE A 409 -12.26 7.82 -8.65
C ILE A 409 -11.82 6.67 -9.55
N ILE A 410 -11.69 5.47 -8.98
CA ILE A 410 -11.60 4.25 -9.76
C ILE A 410 -13.01 3.63 -9.74
N GLY A 411 -13.61 3.55 -10.91
CA GLY A 411 -14.99 3.05 -11.09
C GLY A 411 -15.04 1.83 -12.00
N PHE A 412 -16.26 1.40 -12.31
CA PHE A 412 -16.57 0.26 -13.17
C PHE A 412 -16.41 0.57 -14.66
#